data_06cc766adec36bcec4918c6c82b0f172
#
_entry.id   06cc766adec36bcec4918c6c82b0f172
#
_cell.length_a   1.000
_cell.length_b   1.000
_cell.length_c   1.000
_cell.angle_alpha   90.00
_cell.angle_beta   90.00
_cell.angle_gamma   90.00
#
_symmetry.space_group_name_H-M   'P 1'
#
loop_
_entity.id
_entity.type
_entity.pdbx_description
1 polymer ?
#
loop_
_entity_poly.entity_id
_entity_poly.type
_entity_poly.pdbx_seq_one_letter_code
_entity_poly.pdbx_strand_id
1 'polypeptide(L)'
;MSLGLSLHFKFDSNLANLSDCGVDVFNYQIYSKAIKLPLYATKVAAGFASPADDYVEKVLDLNELLIQKPAATFFVRAQGTSMLGAGIHPNDILVVDKSIEAIDGKVVIAAVNGEFTVKRLMKNSDGCWILHAENPEFPDIQLNDELELVIWGVVTNVIHQL
;
A
#
# COMPACT_ATOMS: atom_id res chain seq x y z
N MET A 1 34.25 4.29 3.37
CA MET A 1 33.60 5.45 2.76
C MET A 1 32.22 4.99 2.33
N SER A 2 31.21 5.43 3.05
CA SER A 2 29.80 5.10 2.75
C SER A 2 29.38 5.97 1.57
N LEU A 3 29.27 5.37 0.40
CA LEU A 3 28.57 5.97 -0.72
C LEU A 3 27.07 5.94 -0.38
N GLY A 4 26.59 7.08 0.11
CA GLY A 4 25.17 7.26 0.36
C GLY A 4 24.44 7.19 -1.00
N LEU A 5 23.78 6.06 -1.25
CA LEU A 5 22.82 5.94 -2.35
C LEU A 5 21.72 6.98 -2.09
N SER A 6 21.78 8.09 -2.81
CA SER A 6 20.67 9.03 -2.88
C SER A 6 19.64 8.45 -3.84
N LEU A 7 18.75 7.61 -3.33
CA LEU A 7 17.58 7.15 -4.09
C LEU A 7 16.74 8.38 -4.43
N HIS A 8 16.89 8.88 -5.65
CA HIS A 8 16.01 9.91 -6.17
C HIS A 8 14.69 9.26 -6.57
N PHE A 9 13.71 9.32 -5.66
CA PHE A 9 12.35 8.90 -5.97
C PHE A 9 11.75 9.86 -7.00
N LYS A 10 11.72 9.44 -8.26
CA LYS A 10 10.97 10.16 -9.30
C LYS A 10 9.50 9.81 -9.14
N PHE A 11 8.68 10.78 -8.77
CA PHE A 11 7.24 10.68 -8.88
C PHE A 11 6.85 11.05 -10.32
N ASP A 12 6.39 10.08 -11.09
CA ASP A 12 5.81 10.37 -12.39
C ASP A 12 4.38 10.85 -12.20
N SER A 13 4.09 12.04 -12.72
CA SER A 13 2.75 12.67 -12.62
C SER A 13 1.75 12.07 -13.62
N ASN A 14 2.15 11.13 -14.48
CA ASN A 14 1.34 10.63 -15.57
C ASN A 14 0.75 9.26 -15.25
N LEU A 15 -0.43 9.24 -14.60
CA LEU A 15 -1.22 8.02 -14.31
C LEU A 15 -1.71 7.28 -15.57
N ALA A 16 -1.64 7.91 -16.75
CA ALA A 16 -2.14 7.34 -18.00
C ALA A 16 -1.35 6.10 -18.47
N ASN A 17 -0.11 5.92 -18.01
CA ASN A 17 0.75 4.82 -18.45
C ASN A 17 0.62 3.53 -17.62
N LEU A 18 -0.18 3.54 -16.54
CA LEU A 18 -0.33 2.38 -15.65
C LEU A 18 -1.23 1.29 -16.24
N SER A 19 -2.22 1.66 -17.07
CA SER A 19 -3.11 0.69 -17.72
C SER A 19 -2.38 -0.20 -18.73
N ASP A 20 -1.31 0.29 -19.35
CA ASP A 20 -0.52 -0.46 -20.33
C ASP A 20 0.37 -1.53 -19.69
N CYS A 21 0.62 -1.43 -18.38
CA CYS A 21 1.45 -2.38 -17.62
C CYS A 21 0.63 -3.46 -16.88
N GLY A 22 -0.67 -3.56 -17.15
CA GLY A 22 -1.56 -4.56 -16.54
C GLY A 22 -1.90 -4.30 -15.06
N VAL A 23 -1.70 -3.07 -14.59
CA VAL A 23 -2.10 -2.63 -13.24
C VAL A 23 -3.40 -1.85 -13.34
N ASP A 24 -4.46 -2.34 -12.71
CA ASP A 24 -5.74 -1.62 -12.59
C ASP A 24 -5.59 -0.48 -11.58
N VAL A 25 -5.49 0.76 -12.07
CA VAL A 25 -5.44 1.97 -11.25
C VAL A 25 -6.75 2.72 -11.33
N PHE A 26 -7.36 2.94 -10.18
CA PHE A 26 -8.60 3.68 -10.05
C PHE A 26 -8.34 5.05 -9.41
N ASN A 27 -8.66 6.12 -10.15
CA ASN A 27 -8.56 7.49 -9.61
C ASN A 27 -9.78 7.81 -8.73
N TYR A 28 -9.52 8.43 -7.58
CA TYR A 28 -10.57 8.94 -6.72
C TYR A 28 -11.32 10.10 -7.40
N GLN A 29 -12.63 9.95 -7.58
CA GLN A 29 -13.50 11.05 -8.03
C GLN A 29 -14.09 11.77 -6.83
N ILE A 30 -13.85 13.08 -6.74
CA ILE A 30 -14.20 13.97 -5.61
C ILE A 30 -15.73 14.14 -5.40
N TYR A 31 -16.56 13.51 -6.21
CA TYR A 31 -18.03 13.72 -6.20
C TYR A 31 -18.83 12.71 -5.36
N SER A 32 -18.21 11.97 -4.45
CA SER A 32 -18.97 11.06 -3.59
C SER A 32 -19.67 11.82 -2.47
N LYS A 33 -20.99 11.64 -2.37
CA LYS A 33 -21.76 12.06 -1.20
C LYS A 33 -21.19 11.32 0.02
N ALA A 34 -20.86 12.05 1.08
CA ALA A 34 -20.37 11.46 2.33
C ALA A 34 -21.37 10.41 2.85
N ILE A 35 -20.89 9.18 3.06
CA ILE A 35 -21.69 8.08 3.61
C ILE A 35 -21.18 7.81 5.02
N LYS A 36 -21.94 8.29 6.00
CA LYS A 36 -21.61 8.17 7.43
C LYS A 36 -22.40 7.04 8.05
N LEU A 37 -21.70 6.02 8.52
CA LEU A 37 -22.28 4.84 9.16
C LEU A 37 -21.84 4.76 10.62
N PRO A 38 -22.67 4.14 11.52
CA PRO A 38 -22.30 4.00 12.92
C PRO A 38 -21.14 3.01 13.09
N LEU A 39 -20.15 3.41 13.88
CA LEU A 39 -19.11 2.53 14.41
C LEU A 39 -19.46 2.23 15.85
N TYR A 40 -19.69 0.95 16.18
CA TYR A 40 -20.01 0.52 17.51
C TYR A 40 -18.74 0.42 18.37
N ALA A 41 -18.81 0.86 19.63
CA ALA A 41 -17.70 0.84 20.58
C ALA A 41 -17.30 -0.58 20.99
N THR A 42 -18.24 -1.51 20.95
CA THR A 42 -18.02 -2.90 21.36
C THR A 42 -17.05 -3.60 20.41
N LYS A 43 -15.92 -4.05 20.95
CA LYS A 43 -14.99 -4.90 20.22
C LYS A 43 -15.60 -6.31 20.12
N VAL A 44 -15.90 -6.74 18.90
CA VAL A 44 -16.35 -8.10 18.64
C VAL A 44 -15.15 -9.04 18.73
N ALA A 45 -15.20 -9.99 19.68
CA ALA A 45 -14.14 -10.97 19.81
C ALA A 45 -14.19 -11.97 18.64
N ALA A 46 -13.06 -12.15 17.96
CA ALA A 46 -12.91 -13.19 16.92
C ALA A 46 -12.65 -14.59 17.51
N GLY A 47 -12.83 -14.76 18.79
CA GLY A 47 -12.71 -16.02 19.53
C GLY A 47 -13.98 -16.31 20.31
N PHE A 48 -13.90 -16.26 21.65
CA PHE A 48 -15.07 -16.45 22.51
C PHE A 48 -15.99 -15.23 22.51
N ALA A 49 -17.30 -15.48 22.56
CA ALA A 49 -18.29 -14.43 22.66
C ALA A 49 -18.09 -13.59 23.95
N SER A 50 -18.25 -12.28 23.82
CA SER A 50 -18.26 -11.36 24.96
C SER A 50 -19.58 -10.58 24.98
N PRO A 51 -20.02 -10.05 26.15
CA PRO A 51 -21.24 -9.25 26.23
C PRO A 51 -21.17 -8.07 25.26
N ALA A 52 -22.24 -7.83 24.51
CA ALA A 52 -22.36 -6.72 23.59
C ALA A 52 -22.85 -5.47 24.33
N ASP A 53 -22.08 -4.38 24.22
CA ASP A 53 -22.55 -3.05 24.60
C ASP A 53 -22.97 -2.30 23.34
N ASP A 54 -24.24 -1.87 23.25
CA ASP A 54 -24.84 -1.24 22.07
C ASP A 54 -24.48 0.24 21.92
N TYR A 55 -23.35 0.69 22.48
CA TYR A 55 -22.94 2.09 22.38
C TYR A 55 -22.26 2.37 21.04
N VAL A 56 -22.80 3.34 20.30
CA VAL A 56 -22.14 3.91 19.11
C VAL A 56 -20.98 4.78 19.57
N GLU A 57 -19.76 4.42 19.19
CA GLU A 57 -18.56 5.19 19.50
C GLU A 57 -18.54 6.51 18.71
N LYS A 58 -18.75 6.41 17.40
CA LYS A 58 -18.74 7.53 16.47
C LYS A 58 -19.44 7.18 15.17
N VAL A 59 -19.72 8.22 14.39
CA VAL A 59 -20.12 8.05 12.99
C VAL A 59 -18.86 8.03 12.12
N LEU A 60 -18.71 7.03 11.29
CA LEU A 60 -17.54 6.78 10.46
C LEU A 60 -17.87 7.01 8.99
N ASP A 61 -17.03 7.79 8.31
CA ASP A 61 -16.92 7.83 6.85
C ASP A 61 -15.61 7.14 6.45
N LEU A 62 -15.71 6.06 5.69
CA LEU A 62 -14.52 5.32 5.24
C LEU A 62 -13.63 6.14 4.32
N ASN A 63 -14.19 7.10 3.57
CA ASN A 63 -13.37 7.96 2.73
C ASN A 63 -12.49 8.87 3.60
N GLU A 64 -13.06 9.48 4.66
CA GLU A 64 -12.30 10.30 5.61
C GLU A 64 -11.22 9.47 6.35
N LEU A 65 -11.52 8.20 6.66
CA LEU A 65 -10.59 7.30 7.36
C LEU A 65 -9.41 6.88 6.48
N LEU A 66 -9.69 6.47 5.24
CA LEU A 66 -8.71 5.82 4.37
C LEU A 66 -7.96 6.79 3.46
N ILE A 67 -8.57 7.95 3.14
CA ILE A 67 -8.06 8.90 2.16
C ILE A 67 -7.73 10.22 2.86
N GLN A 68 -6.50 10.32 3.37
CA GLN A 68 -6.06 11.54 4.09
C GLN A 68 -5.74 12.69 3.13
N LYS A 69 -5.26 12.37 1.93
CA LYS A 69 -4.87 13.35 0.90
C LYS A 69 -5.43 12.92 -0.47
N PRO A 70 -6.67 13.29 -0.80
CA PRO A 70 -7.34 12.84 -2.03
C PRO A 70 -6.54 13.07 -3.31
N ALA A 71 -5.84 14.22 -3.41
CA ALA A 71 -5.04 14.57 -4.59
C ALA A 71 -3.77 13.68 -4.77
N ALA A 72 -3.32 13.00 -3.70
CA ALA A 72 -2.16 12.13 -3.70
C ALA A 72 -2.52 10.65 -3.59
N THR A 73 -3.80 10.31 -3.38
CA THR A 73 -4.26 8.95 -3.15
C THR A 73 -4.80 8.32 -4.43
N PHE A 74 -4.44 7.07 -4.65
CA PHE A 74 -5.00 6.22 -5.73
C PHE A 74 -5.17 4.79 -5.23
N PHE A 75 -5.87 3.98 -6.01
CA PHE A 75 -6.12 2.59 -5.67
C PHE A 75 -5.44 1.66 -6.68
N VAL A 76 -4.95 0.53 -6.19
CA VAL A 76 -4.33 -0.52 -7.00
C VAL A 76 -4.95 -1.86 -6.62
N ARG A 77 -5.22 -2.72 -7.59
CA ARG A 77 -5.62 -4.11 -7.33
C ARG A 77 -4.37 -4.98 -7.20
N ALA A 78 -4.25 -5.68 -6.09
CA ALA A 78 -3.14 -6.60 -5.85
C ALA A 78 -3.25 -7.84 -6.74
N GLN A 79 -2.11 -8.29 -7.25
CA GLN A 79 -1.96 -9.53 -8.00
C GLN A 79 -0.86 -10.40 -7.39
N GLY A 80 -1.03 -11.73 -7.43
CA GLY A 80 -0.05 -12.67 -6.91
C GLY A 80 -0.03 -12.80 -5.39
N THR A 81 0.91 -13.57 -4.89
CA THR A 81 0.96 -14.05 -3.50
C THR A 81 2.21 -13.60 -2.74
N SER A 82 3.03 -12.72 -3.33
CA SER A 82 4.32 -12.32 -2.74
C SER A 82 4.22 -11.54 -1.43
N MET A 83 3.02 -11.07 -1.06
CA MET A 83 2.78 -10.23 0.11
C MET A 83 1.76 -10.82 1.11
N LEU A 84 1.55 -12.15 1.07
CA LEU A 84 0.61 -12.84 1.97
C LEU A 84 0.94 -12.63 3.45
N GLY A 85 2.21 -12.64 3.83
CA GLY A 85 2.66 -12.40 5.19
C GLY A 85 2.37 -10.98 5.70
N ALA A 86 2.19 -10.02 4.80
CA ALA A 86 1.72 -8.67 5.11
C ALA A 86 0.19 -8.55 5.13
N GLY A 87 -0.56 -9.65 4.93
CA GLY A 87 -2.02 -9.65 4.85
C GLY A 87 -2.57 -9.09 3.55
N ILE A 88 -1.78 -9.10 2.47
CA ILE A 88 -2.21 -8.68 1.13
C ILE A 88 -2.43 -9.92 0.28
N HIS A 89 -3.67 -10.13 -0.17
CA HIS A 89 -4.09 -11.26 -0.98
C HIS A 89 -4.38 -10.86 -2.43
N PRO A 90 -4.38 -11.81 -3.36
CA PRO A 90 -4.82 -11.55 -4.73
C PRO A 90 -6.24 -10.94 -4.77
N ASN A 91 -6.43 -9.94 -5.60
CA ASN A 91 -7.65 -9.15 -5.79
C ASN A 91 -7.94 -8.12 -4.68
N ASP A 92 -7.15 -8.02 -3.62
CA ASP A 92 -7.28 -6.93 -2.66
C ASP A 92 -7.14 -5.56 -3.33
N ILE A 93 -7.85 -4.57 -2.80
CA ILE A 93 -7.66 -3.18 -3.19
C ILE A 93 -6.70 -2.52 -2.20
N LEU A 94 -5.60 -2.01 -2.72
CA LEU A 94 -4.60 -1.27 -1.95
C LEU A 94 -4.89 0.23 -2.06
N VAL A 95 -4.95 0.91 -0.91
CA VAL A 95 -4.99 2.36 -0.84
C VAL A 95 -3.56 2.87 -0.82
N VAL A 96 -3.17 3.70 -1.77
CA VAL A 96 -1.80 4.15 -1.97
C VAL A 96 -1.73 5.67 -1.91
N ASP A 97 -0.81 6.21 -1.11
CA ASP A 97 -0.56 7.65 -1.01
C ASP A 97 0.85 7.98 -1.53
N LYS A 98 0.91 8.82 -2.57
CA LYS A 98 2.16 9.31 -3.19
C LYS A 98 2.89 10.35 -2.32
N SER A 99 2.20 10.99 -1.41
CA SER A 99 2.75 12.08 -0.59
C SER A 99 3.51 11.58 0.65
N ILE A 100 3.40 10.29 0.95
CA ILE A 100 4.10 9.67 2.08
C ILE A 100 5.50 9.26 1.61
N GLU A 101 6.50 9.65 2.39
CA GLU A 101 7.88 9.24 2.13
C GLU A 101 8.04 7.72 2.29
N ALA A 102 8.67 7.10 1.29
CA ALA A 102 9.00 5.69 1.33
C ALA A 102 10.26 5.50 2.19
N ILE A 103 10.06 5.06 3.41
CA ILE A 103 11.12 4.78 4.39
C ILE A 103 11.17 3.29 4.72
N ASP A 104 12.20 2.88 5.43
CA ASP A 104 12.39 1.50 5.92
C ASP A 104 11.12 0.96 6.60
N GLY A 105 10.72 -0.27 6.26
CA GLY A 105 9.55 -0.96 6.77
C GLY A 105 8.22 -0.64 6.05
N LYS A 106 8.17 0.34 5.15
CA LYS A 106 6.93 0.66 4.42
C LYS A 106 6.66 -0.31 3.28
N VAL A 107 5.39 -0.67 3.10
CA VAL A 107 4.94 -1.38 1.89
C VAL A 107 4.73 -0.34 0.79
N VAL A 108 5.31 -0.58 -0.36
CA VAL A 108 5.34 0.37 -1.48
C VAL A 108 4.85 -0.27 -2.77
N ILE A 109 4.29 0.56 -3.65
CA ILE A 109 4.15 0.25 -5.06
C ILE A 109 5.41 0.76 -5.75
N ALA A 110 6.14 -0.14 -6.38
CA ALA A 110 7.38 0.17 -7.08
C ALA A 110 7.34 -0.31 -8.52
N ALA A 111 7.96 0.44 -9.42
CA ALA A 111 8.33 -0.03 -10.73
C ALA A 111 9.84 -0.33 -10.74
N VAL A 112 10.19 -1.55 -11.09
CA VAL A 112 11.58 -2.03 -11.22
C VAL A 112 11.80 -2.39 -12.68
N ASN A 113 12.69 -1.68 -13.36
CA ASN A 113 12.91 -1.84 -14.82
C ASN A 113 11.60 -1.77 -15.63
N GLY A 114 10.66 -0.90 -15.21
CA GLY A 114 9.36 -0.74 -15.85
C GLY A 114 8.27 -1.72 -15.41
N GLU A 115 8.58 -2.73 -14.60
CA GLU A 115 7.61 -3.71 -14.09
C GLU A 115 7.10 -3.34 -12.69
N PHE A 116 5.77 -3.31 -12.52
CA PHE A 116 5.15 -2.97 -11.23
C PHE A 116 5.18 -4.14 -10.26
N THR A 117 5.46 -3.81 -8.99
CA THR A 117 5.43 -4.76 -7.89
C THR A 117 4.98 -4.11 -6.59
N VAL A 118 4.41 -4.90 -5.70
CA VAL A 118 4.14 -4.56 -4.29
C VAL A 118 5.18 -5.27 -3.44
N LYS A 119 5.93 -4.53 -2.64
CA LYS A 119 6.97 -5.08 -1.77
C LYS A 119 7.12 -4.22 -0.51
N ARG A 120 7.75 -4.77 0.52
CA ARG A 120 8.20 -3.97 1.65
C ARG A 120 9.59 -3.41 1.35
N LEU A 121 9.72 -2.10 1.42
CA LEU A 121 11.02 -1.44 1.34
C LEU A 121 11.75 -1.64 2.67
N MET A 122 12.93 -2.23 2.63
CA MET A 122 13.72 -2.53 3.83
C MET A 122 15.20 -2.25 3.61
N LYS A 123 15.94 -2.12 4.71
CA LYS A 123 17.40 -2.23 4.71
C LYS A 123 17.80 -3.61 5.19
N ASN A 124 18.70 -4.25 4.45
CA ASN A 124 19.30 -5.51 4.89
C ASN A 124 20.36 -5.29 5.97
N SER A 125 20.97 -6.38 6.48
CA SER A 125 22.03 -6.34 7.52
C SER A 125 23.24 -5.49 7.12
N ASP A 126 23.51 -5.35 5.84
CA ASP A 126 24.65 -4.60 5.30
C ASP A 126 24.31 -3.11 5.07
N GLY A 127 23.07 -2.72 5.39
CA GLY A 127 22.55 -1.37 5.19
C GLY A 127 22.12 -1.05 3.75
N CYS A 128 22.12 -2.05 2.85
CA CYS A 128 21.65 -1.90 1.48
C CYS A 128 20.12 -1.98 1.41
N TRP A 129 19.54 -1.18 0.52
CA TRP A 129 18.11 -1.22 0.30
C TRP A 129 17.68 -2.45 -0.50
N ILE A 130 16.56 -3.04 -0.09
CA ILE A 130 15.91 -4.17 -0.74
C ILE A 130 14.41 -3.93 -0.85
N LEU A 131 13.79 -4.55 -1.84
CA LEU A 131 12.34 -4.75 -1.88
C LEU A 131 12.05 -6.19 -1.42
N HIS A 132 11.60 -6.30 -0.18
CA HIS A 132 11.35 -7.56 0.50
C HIS A 132 9.97 -8.12 0.17
N ALA A 133 9.91 -9.42 -0.14
CA ALA A 133 8.68 -10.16 -0.30
C ALA A 133 8.23 -10.72 1.07
N GLU A 134 6.99 -10.50 1.43
CA GLU A 134 6.36 -11.06 2.64
C GLU A 134 5.79 -12.47 2.36
N ASN A 135 6.55 -13.27 1.61
CA ASN A 135 6.29 -14.67 1.34
C ASN A 135 7.62 -15.34 0.98
N PRO A 136 8.07 -16.37 1.75
CA PRO A 136 9.36 -17.04 1.54
C PRO A 136 9.53 -17.70 0.18
N GLU A 137 8.45 -17.93 -0.56
CA GLU A 137 8.51 -18.49 -1.92
C GLU A 137 9.04 -17.50 -2.96
N PHE A 138 9.15 -16.22 -2.59
CA PHE A 138 9.58 -15.15 -3.49
C PHE A 138 10.90 -14.55 -2.99
N PRO A 139 11.87 -14.36 -3.88
CA PRO A 139 13.14 -13.74 -3.51
C PRO A 139 12.99 -12.24 -3.29
N ASP A 140 13.87 -11.69 -2.47
CA ASP A 140 14.05 -10.25 -2.33
C ASP A 140 14.72 -9.67 -3.58
N ILE A 141 14.36 -8.42 -3.92
CA ILE A 141 15.02 -7.68 -4.99
C ILE A 141 16.06 -6.76 -4.35
N GLN A 142 17.33 -7.01 -4.60
CA GLN A 142 18.42 -6.15 -4.15
C GLN A 142 18.44 -4.88 -5.00
N LEU A 143 18.38 -3.71 -4.36
CA LEU A 143 18.44 -2.43 -5.06
C LEU A 143 19.90 -2.02 -5.26
N ASN A 144 20.30 -1.85 -6.50
CA ASN A 144 21.63 -1.40 -6.91
C ASN A 144 21.52 -0.32 -8.00
N ASP A 145 22.64 0.26 -8.39
CA ASP A 145 22.69 1.36 -9.38
C ASP A 145 22.32 0.92 -10.81
N GLU A 146 22.24 -0.37 -11.08
CA GLU A 146 21.89 -0.93 -12.40
C GLU A 146 20.36 -1.05 -12.59
N LEU A 147 19.59 -1.02 -11.49
CA LEU A 147 18.13 -1.13 -11.54
C LEU A 147 17.47 0.24 -11.66
N GLU A 148 16.63 0.41 -12.65
CA GLU A 148 15.71 1.55 -12.70
C GLU A 148 14.58 1.32 -11.68
N LEU A 149 14.62 2.08 -10.57
CA LEU A 149 13.61 2.03 -9.52
C LEU A 149 12.81 3.32 -9.49
N VAL A 150 11.49 3.20 -9.56
CA VAL A 150 10.55 4.30 -9.33
C VAL A 150 9.57 3.88 -8.26
N ILE A 151 9.48 4.62 -7.15
CA ILE A 151 8.45 4.42 -6.14
C ILE A 151 7.21 5.24 -6.52
N TRP A 152 6.09 4.55 -6.69
CA TRP A 152 4.80 5.17 -7.04
C TRP A 152 4.02 5.67 -5.83
N GLY A 153 4.23 5.07 -4.68
CA GLY A 153 3.62 5.50 -3.43
C GLY A 153 3.71 4.44 -2.34
N VAL A 154 3.25 4.83 -1.16
CA VAL A 154 3.21 3.98 0.03
C VAL A 154 1.81 3.42 0.20
N VAL A 155 1.70 2.10 0.39
CA VAL A 155 0.44 1.44 0.72
C VAL A 155 0.08 1.78 2.16
N THR A 156 -1.07 2.40 2.35
CA THR A 156 -1.58 2.83 3.67
C THR A 156 -2.59 1.85 4.24
N ASN A 157 -3.43 1.27 3.39
CA ASN A 157 -4.50 0.36 3.79
C ASN A 157 -4.72 -0.72 2.74
N VAL A 158 -5.30 -1.83 3.19
CA VAL A 158 -5.74 -2.95 2.36
C VAL A 158 -7.23 -3.13 2.57
N ILE A 159 -7.98 -3.26 1.48
CA ILE A 159 -9.40 -3.59 1.50
C ILE A 159 -9.53 -5.01 0.96
N HIS A 160 -9.79 -5.94 1.86
CA HIS A 160 -9.97 -7.35 1.56
C HIS A 160 -11.47 -7.70 1.55
N GLN A 161 -11.91 -8.43 0.55
CA GLN A 161 -13.27 -8.97 0.47
C GLN A 161 -13.23 -10.46 0.83
N LEU A 162 -14.07 -10.84 1.80
CA LEU A 162 -14.19 -12.23 2.26
C LEU A 162 -14.95 -13.10 1.25
#